data_c0c0196906fa02c37f58f8906073c240
#
_entry.id   c0c0196906fa02c37f58f8906073c240
#
_cell.length_a   1.000
_cell.length_b   1.000
_cell.length_c   1.000
_cell.angle_alpha   90.00
_cell.angle_beta   90.00
_cell.angle_gamma   90.00
#
_symmetry.space_group_name_H-M   'P 1'
#
loop_
_entity.id
_entity.type
_entity.pdbx_description
1 polymer ?
#
loop_
_entity_poly.entity_id
_entity_poly.type
_entity_poly.pdbx_seq_one_letter_code
_entity_poly.pdbx_strand_id
1 'polypeptide(L)'
;GVSGEANECEFNGLVNNGDITYVGTTQIANVYISGIVGKNHDTNGQLDFKVIKNCTNNGNLSTSKESKSTASILLSGITGRLQIAADVVCDKLINNGALTHNGTVKALSLCGISGYSNVVSLTNCKNTAALTVADEATVNGDILQIAGLCTQKLTADKLETCSNSGKIYVGSKATAGKKSV
;
A
#
# COMPACT_ATOMS: atom_id res chain seq x y z
N GLY A 1 -0.74 -3.28 11.65
CA GLY A 1 -1.12 -1.88 11.43
C GLY A 1 -1.84 -1.26 12.62
N VAL A 2 -2.03 0.02 12.56
CA VAL A 2 -2.71 0.76 13.63
C VAL A 2 -4.24 0.62 13.49
N SER A 3 -4.77 0.68 12.26
CA SER A 3 -6.19 0.50 11.98
C SER A 3 -6.42 -0.34 10.73
N GLY A 4 -7.38 -1.26 10.76
CA GLY A 4 -7.77 -2.03 9.59
C GLY A 4 -8.64 -1.23 8.63
N GLU A 5 -9.59 -0.49 9.17
CA GLU A 5 -10.52 0.38 8.46
C GLU A 5 -10.78 1.62 9.28
N ALA A 6 -10.94 2.75 8.64
CA ALA A 6 -11.21 4.01 9.32
C ALA A 6 -12.18 4.87 8.53
N ASN A 7 -12.99 5.62 9.25
CA ASN A 7 -13.98 6.54 8.73
C ASN A 7 -13.94 7.82 9.56
N GLU A 8 -14.02 8.99 8.92
CA GLU A 8 -14.03 10.32 9.56
C GLU A 8 -12.90 10.58 10.58
N CYS A 9 -11.71 10.01 10.32
CA CYS A 9 -10.60 10.06 11.25
C CYS A 9 -9.47 10.97 10.77
N GLU A 10 -8.76 11.54 11.75
CA GLU A 10 -7.46 12.16 11.54
C GLU A 10 -6.35 11.23 12.05
N PHE A 11 -5.37 10.96 11.21
CA PHE A 11 -4.18 10.21 11.58
C PHE A 11 -2.99 11.17 11.66
N ASN A 12 -2.46 11.36 12.85
CA ASN A 12 -1.34 12.27 13.06
C ASN A 12 -0.34 11.69 14.08
N GLY A 13 0.91 11.60 13.69
CA GLY A 13 1.98 11.16 14.57
C GLY A 13 1.98 9.65 14.91
N LEU A 14 1.31 8.81 14.10
CA LEU A 14 1.21 7.39 14.39
C LEU A 14 2.43 6.62 13.90
N VAL A 15 2.86 5.65 14.69
CA VAL A 15 4.01 4.80 14.39
C VAL A 15 3.62 3.32 14.50
N ASN A 16 3.90 2.55 13.46
CA ASN A 16 3.89 1.10 13.51
C ASN A 16 5.32 0.58 13.60
N ASN A 17 5.65 -0.13 14.68
CA ASN A 17 6.94 -0.79 14.87
C ASN A 17 6.84 -2.33 14.77
N GLY A 18 5.64 -2.85 14.64
CA GLY A 18 5.39 -4.29 14.59
C GLY A 18 5.31 -4.82 13.15
N ASP A 19 5.86 -6.00 12.92
CA ASP A 19 5.74 -6.71 11.65
C ASP A 19 4.31 -7.22 11.45
N ILE A 20 3.86 -7.28 10.20
CA ILE A 20 2.55 -7.79 9.81
C ILE A 20 2.74 -8.82 8.72
N THR A 21 2.24 -10.05 8.95
CA THR A 21 2.24 -11.10 7.94
C THR A 21 0.82 -11.57 7.66
N TYR A 22 0.42 -11.51 6.39
CA TYR A 22 -0.84 -12.08 5.92
C TYR A 22 -0.64 -13.55 5.53
N VAL A 23 -1.47 -14.43 6.10
CA VAL A 23 -1.41 -15.89 5.92
C VAL A 23 -2.69 -16.51 5.32
N GLY A 24 -3.62 -15.70 4.85
CA GLY A 24 -4.90 -16.20 4.33
C GLY A 24 -4.74 -17.09 3.10
N THR A 25 -5.41 -18.26 3.10
CA THR A 25 -5.28 -19.28 2.05
C THR A 25 -6.44 -19.34 1.07
N THR A 26 -7.56 -18.68 1.37
CA THR A 26 -8.79 -18.71 0.56
C THR A 26 -9.49 -17.36 0.59
N GLN A 27 -8.90 -16.34 0.01
CA GLN A 27 -9.52 -15.02 0.01
C GLN A 27 -10.19 -14.72 -1.34
N ILE A 28 -11.47 -14.35 -1.29
CA ILE A 28 -12.28 -13.97 -2.46
C ILE A 28 -12.53 -12.46 -2.57
N ALA A 29 -12.17 -11.69 -1.55
CA ALA A 29 -12.29 -10.24 -1.51
C ALA A 29 -10.91 -9.57 -1.50
N ASN A 30 -10.87 -8.28 -1.80
CA ASN A 30 -9.64 -7.51 -1.75
C ASN A 30 -9.06 -7.48 -0.34
N VAL A 31 -7.75 -7.66 -0.24
CA VAL A 31 -6.99 -7.62 1.00
C VAL A 31 -6.15 -6.35 1.04
N TYR A 32 -6.28 -5.61 2.14
CA TYR A 32 -5.51 -4.38 2.37
C TYR A 32 -4.55 -4.60 3.54
N ILE A 33 -3.25 -4.59 3.26
CA ILE A 33 -2.19 -4.79 4.26
C ILE A 33 -1.37 -3.52 4.30
N SER A 34 -1.31 -2.87 5.46
CA SER A 34 -0.58 -1.61 5.60
C SER A 34 -0.13 -1.33 7.03
N GLY A 35 0.91 -0.51 7.14
CA GLY A 35 1.51 -0.19 8.44
C GLY A 35 0.62 0.66 9.31
N ILE A 36 -0.15 1.58 8.76
CA ILE A 36 -0.99 2.51 9.53
C ILE A 36 -2.48 2.19 9.34
N VAL A 37 -3.03 2.32 8.14
CA VAL A 37 -4.46 2.08 7.91
C VAL A 37 -4.70 1.24 6.66
N GLY A 38 -5.48 0.14 6.79
CA GLY A 38 -5.77 -0.77 5.69
C GLY A 38 -6.55 -0.10 4.57
N LYS A 39 -7.67 0.49 4.90
CA LYS A 39 -8.46 1.31 3.96
C LYS A 39 -9.28 2.36 4.72
N ASN A 40 -9.60 3.46 4.02
CA ASN A 40 -10.73 4.27 4.44
C ASN A 40 -12.02 3.66 3.87
N HIS A 41 -13.07 3.72 4.63
CA HIS A 41 -14.39 3.27 4.21
C HIS A 41 -15.22 4.45 3.72
N ASP A 42 -15.82 4.26 2.54
CA ASP A 42 -16.84 5.16 2.02
C ASP A 42 -18.12 4.32 1.82
N THR A 43 -19.13 4.57 2.65
CA THR A 43 -20.44 3.94 2.52
C THR A 43 -21.40 4.70 1.63
N ASN A 44 -21.14 5.98 1.35
CA ASN A 44 -22.11 6.85 0.66
C ASN A 44 -21.48 7.83 -0.34
N GLY A 45 -20.24 7.62 -0.81
CA GLY A 45 -19.56 8.56 -1.70
C GLY A 45 -19.04 9.81 -0.97
N GLN A 46 -19.12 9.86 0.34
CA GLN A 46 -18.52 10.90 1.16
C GLN A 46 -17.16 10.42 1.66
N LEU A 47 -16.16 11.20 1.41
CA LEU A 47 -14.76 10.88 1.62
C LEU A 47 -14.34 11.45 2.98
N ASP A 48 -13.98 10.56 3.88
CA ASP A 48 -14.00 10.88 5.30
C ASP A 48 -12.64 10.98 5.97
N PHE A 49 -11.54 10.93 5.21
CA PHE A 49 -10.24 11.35 5.74
C PHE A 49 -10.08 12.85 5.61
N LYS A 50 -9.79 13.48 6.72
CA LYS A 50 -9.42 14.90 6.72
C LYS A 50 -7.91 15.09 6.66
N VAL A 51 -7.17 14.24 7.36
CA VAL A 51 -5.70 14.38 7.48
C VAL A 51 -5.05 13.03 7.72
N ILE A 52 -3.96 12.75 6.99
CA ILE A 52 -2.98 11.73 7.36
C ILE A 52 -1.58 12.36 7.29
N LYS A 53 -0.95 12.57 8.43
CA LYS A 53 0.34 13.24 8.49
C LYS A 53 1.25 12.71 9.61
N ASN A 54 2.55 12.92 9.45
CA ASN A 54 3.56 12.54 10.43
C ASN A 54 3.47 11.05 10.83
N CYS A 55 3.06 10.17 9.92
CA CYS A 55 2.91 8.75 10.21
C CYS A 55 4.08 7.95 9.68
N THR A 56 4.56 6.99 10.48
CA THR A 56 5.73 6.19 10.14
C THR A 56 5.45 4.70 10.29
N ASN A 57 5.79 3.93 9.27
CA ASN A 57 5.87 2.48 9.36
C ASN A 57 7.35 2.04 9.43
N ASN A 58 7.73 1.40 10.52
CA ASN A 58 9.04 0.76 10.71
C ASN A 58 8.96 -0.77 10.65
N GLY A 59 7.76 -1.34 10.80
CA GLY A 59 7.55 -2.78 10.76
C GLY A 59 7.53 -3.33 9.33
N ASN A 60 8.04 -4.54 9.14
CA ASN A 60 7.98 -5.22 7.85
C ASN A 60 6.57 -5.74 7.57
N LEU A 61 6.15 -5.64 6.33
CA LEU A 61 4.85 -6.13 5.89
C LEU A 61 5.04 -7.22 4.85
N SER A 62 4.38 -8.36 5.04
CA SER A 62 4.55 -9.48 4.11
C SER A 62 3.27 -10.29 3.90
N THR A 63 3.28 -11.07 2.81
CA THR A 63 2.40 -12.21 2.67
C THR A 63 3.20 -13.50 2.84
N SER A 64 2.61 -14.54 3.41
CA SER A 64 3.27 -15.86 3.49
C SER A 64 3.30 -16.54 2.12
N LYS A 65 4.14 -17.58 1.97
CA LYS A 65 4.20 -18.39 0.75
C LYS A 65 2.90 -19.16 0.51
N GLU A 66 2.20 -19.53 1.55
CA GLU A 66 0.95 -20.26 1.52
C GLU A 66 -0.24 -19.36 1.20
N SER A 67 -0.06 -18.04 1.30
CA SER A 67 -1.15 -17.10 1.06
C SER A 67 -1.66 -17.16 -0.37
N LYS A 68 -3.00 -17.22 -0.52
CA LYS A 68 -3.67 -17.26 -1.81
C LYS A 68 -4.85 -16.29 -1.80
N SER A 69 -4.99 -15.52 -2.89
CA SER A 69 -6.14 -14.66 -3.09
C SER A 69 -6.59 -14.71 -4.54
N THR A 70 -7.88 -14.93 -4.76
CA THR A 70 -8.53 -14.81 -6.08
C THR A 70 -8.97 -13.37 -6.40
N ALA A 71 -8.68 -12.44 -5.50
CA ALA A 71 -8.89 -11.02 -5.65
C ALA A 71 -7.55 -10.25 -5.58
N SER A 72 -7.59 -8.96 -5.35
CA SER A 72 -6.40 -8.14 -5.27
C SER A 72 -5.81 -8.13 -3.85
N ILE A 73 -4.49 -8.10 -3.75
CA ILE A 73 -3.78 -7.71 -2.54
C ILE A 73 -3.16 -6.32 -2.77
N LEU A 74 -3.45 -5.40 -1.85
CA LEU A 74 -2.83 -4.09 -1.77
C LEU A 74 -1.92 -4.08 -0.54
N LEU A 75 -0.61 -4.15 -0.77
CA LEU A 75 0.42 -4.19 0.26
C LEU A 75 1.18 -2.86 0.23
N SER A 76 1.02 -2.06 1.28
CA SER A 76 1.50 -0.68 1.28
C SER A 76 2.09 -0.27 2.63
N GLY A 77 3.13 0.54 2.60
CA GLY A 77 3.82 0.96 3.83
C GLY A 77 2.94 1.74 4.79
N ILE A 78 2.09 2.63 4.30
CA ILE A 78 1.27 3.50 5.15
C ILE A 78 -0.22 3.20 4.99
N THR A 79 -0.77 3.23 3.78
CA THR A 79 -2.20 2.99 3.57
C THR A 79 -2.47 2.12 2.35
N GLY A 80 -3.31 1.10 2.51
CA GLY A 80 -3.65 0.17 1.44
C GLY A 80 -4.56 0.81 0.40
N ARG A 81 -5.59 1.51 0.84
CA ARG A 81 -6.48 2.28 -0.03
C ARG A 81 -6.76 3.63 0.60
N LEU A 82 -6.48 4.66 -0.17
CA LEU A 82 -6.73 6.03 0.18
C LEU A 82 -7.65 6.63 -0.88
N GLN A 83 -8.91 6.76 -0.55
CA GLN A 83 -9.91 7.41 -1.38
C GLN A 83 -10.30 8.71 -0.68
N ILE A 84 -9.97 9.85 -1.26
CA ILE A 84 -9.95 11.12 -0.55
C ILE A 84 -10.72 12.18 -1.31
N ALA A 85 -11.40 13.07 -0.59
CA ALA A 85 -11.90 14.34 -1.12
C ALA A 85 -10.74 15.30 -1.46
N ALA A 86 -10.99 16.27 -2.30
CA ALA A 86 -9.99 17.15 -2.88
C ALA A 86 -9.07 17.90 -1.89
N ASP A 87 -9.44 17.94 -0.61
CA ASP A 87 -8.78 18.80 0.39
C ASP A 87 -7.94 18.03 1.42
N VAL A 88 -7.67 16.74 1.21
CA VAL A 88 -6.93 15.96 2.21
C VAL A 88 -5.42 16.14 2.07
N VAL A 89 -4.80 16.47 3.19
CA VAL A 89 -3.36 16.63 3.30
C VAL A 89 -2.73 15.30 3.69
N CYS A 90 -1.84 14.79 2.81
CA CYS A 90 -0.94 13.68 3.10
C CYS A 90 0.48 14.23 3.20
N ASP A 91 0.95 14.43 4.42
CA ASP A 91 2.25 15.04 4.66
C ASP A 91 3.13 14.19 5.58
N LYS A 92 4.41 14.12 5.28
CA LYS A 92 5.42 13.41 6.10
C LYS A 92 5.02 11.96 6.41
N LEU A 93 4.65 11.21 5.38
CA LEU A 93 4.41 9.78 5.48
C LEU A 93 5.71 9.05 5.17
N ILE A 94 6.19 8.23 6.11
CA ILE A 94 7.49 7.58 6.02
C ILE A 94 7.33 6.07 6.12
N ASN A 95 7.82 5.35 5.13
CA ASN A 95 7.94 3.90 5.20
C ASN A 95 9.41 3.49 5.25
N ASN A 96 9.79 2.85 6.35
CA ASN A 96 11.10 2.26 6.60
C ASN A 96 11.06 0.72 6.66
N GLY A 97 9.87 0.13 6.78
CA GLY A 97 9.69 -1.32 6.84
C GLY A 97 9.61 -1.96 5.45
N ALA A 98 10.34 -3.03 5.24
CA ALA A 98 10.32 -3.77 3.97
C ALA A 98 8.93 -4.35 3.66
N LEU A 99 8.57 -4.36 2.37
CA LEU A 99 7.33 -4.96 1.89
C LEU A 99 7.66 -6.14 0.98
N THR A 100 7.12 -7.33 1.31
CA THR A 100 7.42 -8.55 0.56
C THR A 100 6.16 -9.34 0.24
N HIS A 101 5.91 -9.55 -1.04
CA HIS A 101 4.90 -10.49 -1.50
C HIS A 101 5.53 -11.84 -1.83
N ASN A 102 5.09 -12.91 -1.14
CA ASN A 102 5.61 -14.27 -1.32
C ASN A 102 4.59 -15.27 -1.88
N GLY A 103 3.30 -14.96 -1.84
CA GLY A 103 2.22 -15.89 -2.13
C GLY A 103 1.73 -15.85 -3.58
N THR A 104 0.50 -16.33 -3.75
CA THR A 104 -0.22 -16.31 -5.04
C THR A 104 -1.40 -15.34 -4.96
N VAL A 105 -1.55 -14.49 -5.97
CA VAL A 105 -2.61 -13.48 -6.02
C VAL A 105 -3.11 -13.26 -7.46
N LYS A 106 -4.37 -12.85 -7.59
CA LYS A 106 -4.91 -12.45 -8.90
C LYS A 106 -4.33 -11.12 -9.37
N ALA A 107 -4.29 -10.12 -8.49
CA ALA A 107 -3.69 -8.82 -8.78
C ALA A 107 -2.93 -8.29 -7.56
N LEU A 108 -1.77 -7.69 -7.79
CA LEU A 108 -0.91 -7.13 -6.76
C LEU A 108 -0.68 -5.65 -7.00
N SER A 109 -0.90 -4.88 -5.95
CA SER A 109 -0.41 -3.51 -5.81
C SER A 109 0.57 -3.47 -4.63
N LEU A 110 1.84 -3.22 -4.89
CA LEU A 110 2.92 -3.17 -3.91
C LEU A 110 3.51 -1.75 -3.87
N CYS A 111 3.37 -1.06 -2.74
CA CYS A 111 3.65 0.37 -2.73
C CYS A 111 4.26 0.88 -1.43
N GLY A 112 5.24 1.77 -1.55
CA GLY A 112 5.93 2.32 -0.38
C GLY A 112 5.03 3.14 0.53
N ILE A 113 4.08 3.91 -0.02
CA ILE A 113 3.19 4.77 0.78
C ILE A 113 1.73 4.38 0.63
N SER A 114 1.13 4.47 -0.58
CA SER A 114 -0.29 4.19 -0.77
C SER A 114 -0.57 3.28 -1.96
N GLY A 115 -1.25 2.16 -1.71
CA GLY A 115 -1.54 1.16 -2.74
C GLY A 115 -2.63 1.54 -3.73
N TYR A 116 -3.58 2.34 -3.32
CA TYR A 116 -4.62 2.89 -4.18
C TYR A 116 -4.94 4.31 -3.72
N SER A 117 -4.78 5.26 -4.61
CA SER A 117 -5.03 6.66 -4.28
C SER A 117 -5.75 7.34 -5.43
N ASN A 118 -6.96 7.85 -5.20
CA ASN A 118 -7.71 8.55 -6.24
C ASN A 118 -7.31 10.02 -6.40
N VAL A 119 -7.09 10.70 -5.30
CA VAL A 119 -6.70 12.12 -5.31
C VAL A 119 -5.86 12.37 -4.09
N VAL A 120 -4.61 12.73 -4.24
CA VAL A 120 -3.82 13.09 -3.08
C VAL A 120 -2.70 14.03 -3.47
N SER A 121 -2.59 15.12 -2.75
CA SER A 121 -1.33 15.83 -2.66
C SER A 121 -0.46 15.11 -1.65
N LEU A 122 0.64 14.54 -2.11
CA LEU A 122 1.67 13.97 -1.24
C LEU A 122 2.79 14.99 -1.09
N THR A 123 3.08 15.34 0.15
CA THR A 123 4.18 16.26 0.47
C THR A 123 5.12 15.62 1.48
N ASN A 124 6.42 15.80 1.29
CA ASN A 124 7.45 15.29 2.20
C ASN A 124 7.38 13.77 2.49
N CYS A 125 6.79 13.00 1.58
CA CYS A 125 6.64 11.55 1.77
C CYS A 125 7.88 10.80 1.33
N LYS A 126 8.23 9.74 2.08
CA LYS A 126 9.48 9.01 1.85
C LYS A 126 9.31 7.51 1.99
N ASN A 127 9.75 6.76 0.98
CA ASN A 127 10.00 5.33 1.11
C ASN A 127 11.50 5.05 1.12
N THR A 128 12.00 4.42 2.17
CA THR A 128 13.39 3.95 2.26
C THR A 128 13.49 2.44 2.17
N ALA A 129 12.37 1.76 2.26
CA ALA A 129 12.29 0.31 2.36
C ALA A 129 12.31 -0.39 1.02
N ALA A 130 12.83 -1.60 1.00
CA ALA A 130 12.75 -2.46 -0.17
C ALA A 130 11.31 -2.92 -0.45
N LEU A 131 10.96 -2.98 -1.73
CA LEU A 131 9.70 -3.51 -2.25
C LEU A 131 10.02 -4.76 -3.05
N THR A 132 9.54 -5.93 -2.62
CA THR A 132 9.93 -7.21 -3.17
C THR A 132 8.73 -8.05 -3.55
N VAL A 133 8.69 -8.50 -4.79
CA VAL A 133 7.93 -9.68 -5.21
C VAL A 133 8.91 -10.83 -5.27
N ALA A 134 8.77 -11.83 -4.40
CA ALA A 134 9.71 -12.93 -4.30
C ALA A 134 9.74 -13.79 -5.57
N ASP A 135 10.83 -14.53 -5.80
CA ASP A 135 10.99 -15.37 -7.00
C ASP A 135 9.90 -16.42 -7.17
N GLU A 136 9.41 -16.97 -6.05
CA GLU A 136 8.37 -18.00 -6.04
C GLU A 136 6.94 -17.43 -6.01
N ALA A 137 6.81 -16.11 -5.86
CA ALA A 137 5.50 -15.48 -5.84
C ALA A 137 4.85 -15.49 -7.22
N THR A 138 3.52 -15.59 -7.24
CA THR A 138 2.75 -15.66 -8.49
C THR A 138 1.66 -14.61 -8.52
N VAL A 139 1.58 -13.86 -9.62
CA VAL A 139 0.46 -12.96 -9.92
C VAL A 139 -0.26 -13.51 -11.13
N ASN A 140 -1.41 -14.19 -10.91
CA ASN A 140 -2.12 -14.96 -11.94
C ASN A 140 -3.02 -14.13 -12.86
N GLY A 141 -3.31 -12.89 -12.48
CA GLY A 141 -4.15 -11.97 -13.25
C GLY A 141 -3.37 -10.95 -14.05
N ASP A 142 -4.08 -9.96 -14.53
CA ASP A 142 -3.53 -8.99 -15.48
C ASP A 142 -2.77 -7.83 -14.84
N ILE A 143 -2.80 -7.68 -13.50
CA ILE A 143 -2.30 -6.46 -12.85
C ILE A 143 -1.20 -6.80 -11.84
N LEU A 144 0.01 -6.33 -12.14
CA LEU A 144 1.11 -6.20 -11.21
C LEU A 144 1.59 -4.74 -11.26
N GLN A 145 1.39 -4.02 -10.17
CA GLN A 145 1.82 -2.63 -10.02
C GLN A 145 2.75 -2.51 -8.82
N ILE A 146 3.91 -1.89 -9.01
CA ILE A 146 4.89 -1.65 -7.96
C ILE A 146 5.37 -0.21 -8.06
N ALA A 147 5.32 0.52 -6.96
CA ALA A 147 5.78 1.91 -6.95
C ALA A 147 6.37 2.30 -5.59
N GLY A 148 7.42 3.11 -5.62
CA GLY A 148 8.02 3.65 -4.40
C GLY A 148 7.09 4.50 -3.56
N LEU A 149 6.12 5.18 -4.16
CA LEU A 149 5.17 6.05 -3.47
C LEU A 149 3.72 5.57 -3.64
N CYS A 150 3.16 5.60 -4.84
CA CYS A 150 1.76 5.24 -5.11
C CYS A 150 1.62 4.47 -6.41
N THR A 151 0.74 3.46 -6.45
CA THR A 151 0.55 2.59 -7.62
C THR A 151 -0.60 2.98 -8.53
N GLN A 152 -1.54 3.81 -8.10
CA GLN A 152 -2.65 4.25 -8.96
C GLN A 152 -2.73 5.78 -9.11
N LYS A 153 -3.50 6.16 -10.12
CA LYS A 153 -3.63 7.51 -10.65
C LYS A 153 -3.76 8.55 -9.54
N LEU A 154 -2.72 9.32 -9.38
CA LEU A 154 -2.79 10.59 -8.71
C LEU A 154 -3.54 11.53 -9.68
N THR A 155 -4.75 11.92 -9.34
CA THR A 155 -5.38 13.09 -9.93
C THR A 155 -5.01 14.33 -9.14
N ALA A 156 -3.89 14.23 -8.41
CA ALA A 156 -3.45 15.20 -7.44
C ALA A 156 -2.79 16.39 -8.11
N ASP A 157 -2.97 17.51 -7.50
CA ASP A 157 -2.36 18.75 -7.91
C ASP A 157 -0.88 18.81 -7.54
N LYS A 158 -0.40 17.97 -6.58
CA LYS A 158 0.96 18.10 -6.07
C LYS A 158 1.60 16.78 -5.61
N LEU A 159 2.80 16.55 -6.11
CA LEU A 159 3.75 15.58 -5.58
C LEU A 159 5.05 16.34 -5.26
N GLU A 160 5.18 16.82 -4.03
CA GLU A 160 6.27 17.73 -3.65
C GLU A 160 7.18 17.11 -2.59
N THR A 161 8.49 17.24 -2.77
CA THR A 161 9.52 16.83 -1.81
C THR A 161 9.40 15.37 -1.40
N CYS A 162 8.91 14.52 -2.31
CA CYS A 162 8.75 13.09 -2.09
C CYS A 162 9.91 12.30 -2.69
N SER A 163 10.29 11.21 -2.03
CA SER A 163 11.40 10.38 -2.52
C SER A 163 11.20 8.89 -2.28
N ASN A 164 11.75 8.09 -3.19
CA ASN A 164 11.96 6.67 -2.99
C ASN A 164 13.45 6.36 -3.09
N SER A 165 14.04 5.81 -2.04
CA SER A 165 15.41 5.28 -2.02
C SER A 165 15.44 3.76 -1.80
N GLY A 166 14.28 3.16 -1.57
CA GLY A 166 14.14 1.71 -1.44
C GLY A 166 14.34 0.99 -2.77
N LYS A 167 14.98 -0.17 -2.72
CA LYS A 167 15.14 -1.04 -3.89
C LYS A 167 13.81 -1.66 -4.29
N ILE A 168 13.58 -1.80 -5.59
CA ILE A 168 12.43 -2.56 -6.13
C ILE A 168 12.98 -3.83 -6.77
N TYR A 169 12.45 -4.98 -6.35
CA TYR A 169 12.79 -6.28 -6.90
C TYR A 169 11.53 -7.03 -7.31
N VAL A 170 11.54 -7.56 -8.51
CA VAL A 170 10.45 -8.38 -9.06
C VAL A 170 11.03 -9.73 -9.47
N GLY A 171 10.61 -10.77 -8.77
CA GLY A 171 11.06 -12.13 -9.00
C GLY A 171 10.79 -12.62 -10.42
N SER A 172 11.63 -13.53 -10.89
CA SER A 172 11.61 -14.02 -12.27
C SER A 172 10.32 -14.76 -12.66
N LYS A 173 9.64 -15.35 -11.67
CA LYS A 173 8.37 -16.09 -11.87
C LYS A 173 7.12 -15.21 -11.71
N ALA A 174 7.26 -13.95 -11.32
CA ALA A 174 6.15 -13.03 -11.22
C ALA A 174 5.60 -12.70 -12.61
N THR A 175 4.62 -13.48 -13.05
CA THR A 175 3.95 -13.31 -14.36
C THR A 175 2.67 -12.51 -14.18
N ALA A 176 2.45 -11.51 -15.02
CA ALA A 176 1.19 -10.79 -15.12
C ALA A 176 1.02 -10.27 -16.55
N GLY A 177 -0.21 -10.17 -17.03
CA GLY A 177 -0.51 -9.65 -18.37
C GLY A 177 -0.13 -8.19 -18.53
N LYS A 178 -0.30 -7.39 -17.45
CA LYS A 178 0.10 -5.98 -17.41
C LYS A 178 1.00 -5.72 -16.20
N LYS A 179 2.20 -5.21 -16.46
CA LYS A 179 3.18 -4.86 -15.42
C LYS A 179 3.47 -3.37 -15.46
N SER A 180 3.52 -2.73 -14.29
CA SER A 180 4.02 -1.37 -14.10
C SER A 180 4.91 -1.34 -12.86
N VAL A 181 6.15 -0.92 -13.05
CA VAL A 181 7.19 -0.83 -12.01
C VAL A 181 7.80 0.55 -12.00
#